data_20581fbe7cc1a5a66ae5c91be4b52105
#
_entry.id   20581fbe7cc1a5a66ae5c91be4b52105
#
_cell.length_a   1.000
_cell.length_b   1.000
_cell.length_c   1.000
_cell.angle_alpha   90.00
_cell.angle_beta   90.00
_cell.angle_gamma   90.00
#
_symmetry.space_group_name_H-M   'P 1'
#
loop_
_entity.id
_entity.type
_entity.pdbx_description
1 polymer ?
#
loop_
_entity_poly.entity_id
_entity_poly.type
_entity_poly.pdbx_seq_one_letter_code
_entity_poly.pdbx_strand_id
1 'polypeptide(L)'
;MKSCTIVPNYLPNLSYFCLLLQYDSWQIDEDFPFQKQSYRNRCEILLSNKVEKLVVPIRKLKGTDLMKDVIIDYKEDWRKKHWRGIQSAYGKTPFFEYYAPFFEKTFQKEHLRLIDLNSELLNVVLKCLNLKPRFSADEGTESLSRLVVGKKFVLEFNGPSYEQ
;
A
#
# COMPACT_ATOMS: atom_id res chain seq x y z
N MET A 1 12.97 2.75 21.52
CA MET A 1 12.56 2.34 20.17
C MET A 1 11.10 2.71 19.98
N LYS A 2 10.77 3.37 18.87
CA LYS A 2 9.37 3.70 18.54
C LYS A 2 8.82 2.59 17.65
N SER A 3 7.79 1.89 18.09
CA SER A 3 7.06 0.90 17.30
C SER A 3 5.66 1.39 16.96
N CYS A 4 5.14 0.97 15.82
CA CYS A 4 3.76 1.29 15.42
C CYS A 4 3.07 0.11 14.76
N THR A 5 1.75 0.15 14.79
CA THR A 5 0.89 -0.81 14.09
C THR A 5 0.38 -0.18 12.81
N ILE A 6 0.45 -0.92 11.71
CA ILE A 6 0.09 -0.46 10.37
C ILE A 6 -0.91 -1.40 9.71
N VAL A 7 -1.74 -0.86 8.82
CA VAL A 7 -2.52 -1.65 7.86
C VAL A 7 -1.89 -1.44 6.49
N PRO A 8 -1.44 -2.49 5.80
CA PRO A 8 -0.87 -2.37 4.47
C PRO A 8 -1.93 -1.85 3.48
N ASN A 9 -1.57 -0.79 2.76
CA ASN A 9 -2.38 -0.24 1.68
C ASN A 9 -1.98 -0.85 0.33
N TYR A 10 -2.90 -0.81 -0.63
CA TYR A 10 -2.62 -1.22 -1.99
C TYR A 10 -1.77 -0.17 -2.70
N LEU A 11 -0.51 -0.50 -3.02
CA LEU A 11 0.48 0.41 -3.62
C LEU A 11 0.48 1.78 -2.90
N PRO A 12 0.98 1.84 -1.66
CA PRO A 12 0.89 3.03 -0.82
C PRO A 12 1.52 4.26 -1.46
N ASN A 13 0.98 5.42 -1.17
CA ASN A 13 1.52 6.70 -1.59
C ASN A 13 2.76 7.10 -0.77
N LEU A 14 3.46 8.15 -1.21
CA LEU A 14 4.68 8.64 -0.56
C LEU A 14 4.48 8.98 0.92
N SER A 15 3.34 9.58 1.27
CA SER A 15 3.02 9.97 2.64
C SER A 15 2.98 8.78 3.60
N TYR A 16 2.53 7.62 3.13
CA TYR A 16 2.55 6.38 3.91
C TYR A 16 3.98 6.00 4.30
N PHE A 17 4.92 6.08 3.36
CA PHE A 17 6.33 5.77 3.62
C PHE A 17 7.00 6.82 4.51
N CYS A 18 6.68 8.11 4.34
CA CYS A 18 7.17 9.17 5.21
C CYS A 18 6.80 8.92 6.68
N LEU A 19 5.58 8.44 6.94
CA LEU A 19 5.17 8.05 8.29
C LEU A 19 5.89 6.80 8.78
N LEU A 20 5.92 5.77 7.94
CA LEU A 20 6.53 4.50 8.28
C LEU A 20 7.99 4.67 8.73
N LEU A 21 8.72 5.56 8.06
CA LEU A 21 10.14 5.81 8.35
C LEU A 21 10.39 6.57 9.66
N GLN A 22 9.36 7.10 10.32
CA GLN A 22 9.49 7.74 11.63
C GLN A 22 9.57 6.73 12.78
N TYR A 23 9.36 5.45 12.47
CA TYR A 23 9.33 4.36 13.46
C TYR A 23 10.44 3.36 13.22
N ASP A 24 10.94 2.80 14.31
CA ASP A 24 12.03 1.82 14.27
C ASP A 24 11.54 0.42 13.88
N SER A 25 10.28 0.11 14.19
CA SER A 25 9.65 -1.18 13.87
C SER A 25 8.16 -1.06 13.61
N TRP A 26 7.60 -2.04 12.88
CA TRP A 26 6.18 -2.05 12.47
C TRP A 26 5.56 -3.41 12.74
N GLN A 27 4.27 -3.38 13.11
CA GLN A 27 3.43 -4.55 13.20
C GLN A 27 2.23 -4.40 12.27
N ILE A 28 1.83 -5.48 11.60
CA ILE A 28 0.64 -5.47 10.74
C ILE A 28 -0.59 -5.72 11.58
N ASP A 29 -1.57 -4.81 11.47
CA ASP A 29 -2.89 -4.95 12.08
C ASP A 29 -3.84 -5.66 11.11
N GLU A 30 -4.01 -6.95 11.30
CA GLU A 30 -4.93 -7.76 10.51
C GLU A 30 -6.39 -7.62 10.99
N ASP A 31 -6.60 -7.20 12.24
CA ASP A 31 -7.91 -7.05 12.87
C ASP A 31 -8.50 -5.65 12.67
N PHE A 32 -7.82 -4.78 11.92
CA PHE A 32 -8.35 -3.45 11.60
C PHE A 32 -9.60 -3.55 10.72
N PRO A 33 -10.67 -2.78 11.02
CA PRO A 33 -11.89 -2.79 10.21
C PRO A 33 -11.62 -2.35 8.77
N PHE A 34 -12.11 -3.13 7.80
CA PHE A 34 -11.99 -2.75 6.40
C PHE A 34 -12.92 -1.59 6.08
N GLN A 35 -12.39 -0.57 5.41
CA GLN A 35 -13.16 0.55 4.91
C GLN A 35 -13.25 0.51 3.40
N LYS A 36 -14.47 0.52 2.88
CA LYS A 36 -14.74 0.66 1.44
C LYS A 36 -14.21 2.01 0.93
N GLN A 37 -13.82 2.03 -0.33
CA GLN A 37 -13.35 3.26 -1.00
C GLN A 37 -12.14 3.94 -0.32
N SER A 38 -11.29 3.16 0.32
CA SER A 38 -10.05 3.60 0.94
C SER A 38 -8.82 3.14 0.16
N TYR A 39 -7.64 3.60 0.53
CA TYR A 39 -6.37 3.14 -0.06
C TYR A 39 -6.03 1.67 0.24
N ARG A 40 -6.87 0.96 0.98
CA ARG A 40 -6.66 -0.46 1.28
C ARG A 40 -6.80 -1.35 0.06
N ASN A 41 -7.74 -1.03 -0.83
CA ASN A 41 -7.95 -1.81 -2.06
C ASN A 41 -7.85 -0.98 -3.34
N ARG A 42 -7.33 0.26 -3.27
CA ARG A 42 -7.16 1.11 -4.45
C ARG A 42 -5.96 2.03 -4.33
N CYS A 43 -5.41 2.39 -5.48
CA CYS A 43 -4.43 3.47 -5.61
C CYS A 43 -4.76 4.31 -6.84
N GLU A 44 -4.06 5.43 -6.99
CA GLU A 44 -4.15 6.31 -8.14
C GLU A 44 -2.78 6.37 -8.82
N ILE A 45 -2.76 6.24 -10.15
CA ILE A 45 -1.58 6.40 -10.98
C ILE A 45 -1.77 7.56 -11.95
N LEU A 46 -0.70 8.27 -12.27
CA LEU A 46 -0.72 9.37 -13.21
C LEU A 46 -0.35 8.87 -14.60
N LEU A 47 -1.32 8.86 -15.50
CA LEU A 47 -1.10 8.71 -16.93
C LEU A 47 -0.81 10.06 -17.59
N SER A 48 -0.42 10.05 -18.86
CA SER A 48 -0.06 11.28 -19.61
C SER A 48 -1.13 12.37 -19.53
N ASN A 49 -2.42 12.01 -19.54
CA ASN A 49 -3.53 12.98 -19.64
C ASN A 49 -4.55 12.88 -18.52
N LYS A 50 -4.41 11.92 -17.60
CA LYS A 50 -5.41 11.70 -16.54
C LYS A 50 -4.83 10.92 -15.35
N VAL A 51 -5.48 11.08 -14.22
CA VAL A 51 -5.30 10.17 -13.07
C VAL A 51 -6.19 8.95 -13.30
N GLU A 52 -5.63 7.76 -13.22
CA GLU A 52 -6.35 6.50 -13.28
C GLU A 52 -6.39 5.84 -11.91
N LYS A 53 -7.57 5.33 -11.55
CA LYS A 53 -7.79 4.58 -10.32
C LYS A 53 -7.65 3.10 -10.58
N LEU A 54 -6.73 2.47 -9.89
CA LEU A 54 -6.57 1.02 -9.87
C LEU A 54 -7.28 0.49 -8.62
N VAL A 55 -8.31 -0.32 -8.81
CA VAL A 55 -9.12 -0.86 -7.71
C VAL A 55 -9.04 -2.38 -7.73
N VAL A 56 -8.55 -2.97 -6.65
CA VAL A 56 -8.59 -4.42 -6.45
C VAL A 56 -10.02 -4.83 -6.13
N PRO A 57 -10.66 -5.66 -6.98
CA PRO A 57 -12.00 -6.16 -6.71
C PRO A 57 -11.98 -7.07 -5.48
N ILE A 58 -13.00 -6.95 -4.65
CA ILE A 58 -13.18 -7.78 -3.46
C ILE A 58 -14.56 -8.42 -3.46
N ARG A 59 -14.66 -9.60 -2.86
CA ARG A 59 -15.96 -10.27 -2.68
C ARG A 59 -16.88 -9.44 -1.80
N LYS A 60 -18.18 -9.75 -1.87
CA LYS A 60 -19.21 -9.05 -1.08
C LYS A 60 -18.87 -9.14 0.42
N LEU A 61 -18.80 -7.99 1.04
CA LEU A 61 -18.54 -7.84 2.47
C LEU A 61 -19.81 -7.99 3.30
N LYS A 62 -19.67 -8.50 4.51
CA LYS A 62 -20.78 -8.65 5.48
C LYS A 62 -21.06 -7.36 6.27
N GLY A 63 -20.20 -6.34 6.17
CA GLY A 63 -20.39 -5.03 6.81
C GLY A 63 -19.44 -4.76 8.00
N THR A 64 -19.01 -5.79 8.69
CA THR A 64 -18.07 -5.74 9.85
C THR A 64 -16.77 -6.49 9.56
N ASP A 65 -16.44 -6.63 8.27
CA ASP A 65 -15.27 -7.41 7.86
C ASP A 65 -13.97 -6.73 8.31
N LEU A 66 -13.07 -7.51 8.86
CA LEU A 66 -11.72 -7.10 9.22
C LEU A 66 -10.79 -7.28 8.01
N MET A 67 -9.64 -6.62 8.02
CA MET A 67 -8.66 -6.73 6.92
C MET A 67 -8.28 -8.17 6.60
N LYS A 68 -8.14 -9.03 7.63
CA LYS A 68 -7.85 -10.47 7.48
C LYS A 68 -8.92 -11.25 6.72
N ASP A 69 -10.18 -10.77 6.74
CA ASP A 69 -11.33 -11.48 6.17
C ASP A 69 -11.66 -11.04 4.73
N VAL A 70 -10.98 -10.00 4.24
CA VAL A 70 -11.26 -9.43 2.91
C VAL A 70 -10.66 -10.32 1.82
N ILE A 71 -11.54 -10.96 1.06
CA ILE A 71 -11.18 -11.88 -0.03
C ILE A 71 -11.20 -11.14 -1.37
N ILE A 72 -10.17 -11.34 -2.18
CA ILE A 72 -10.06 -10.79 -3.52
C ILE A 72 -11.02 -11.52 -4.47
N ASP A 73 -11.66 -10.75 -5.37
CA ASP A 73 -12.51 -11.30 -6.44
C ASP A 73 -11.70 -11.36 -7.75
N TYR A 74 -11.64 -12.54 -8.35
CA TYR A 74 -10.93 -12.81 -9.60
C TYR A 74 -11.84 -13.04 -10.80
N LYS A 75 -13.12 -12.61 -10.73
CA LYS A 75 -14.05 -12.72 -11.87
C LYS A 75 -13.57 -11.96 -13.10
N GLU A 76 -12.88 -10.83 -12.87
CA GLU A 76 -12.25 -10.04 -13.91
C GLU A 76 -10.72 -10.14 -13.80
N ASP A 77 -10.03 -10.04 -14.93
CA ASP A 77 -8.55 -10.05 -14.95
C ASP A 77 -8.00 -8.67 -14.62
N TRP A 78 -8.29 -8.19 -13.41
CA TRP A 78 -7.85 -6.89 -12.91
C TRP A 78 -6.33 -6.80 -12.81
N ARG A 79 -5.62 -7.89 -12.55
CA ARG A 79 -4.15 -7.92 -12.42
C ARG A 79 -3.47 -7.47 -13.70
N LYS A 80 -3.86 -8.03 -14.83
CA LYS A 80 -3.34 -7.61 -16.14
C LYS A 80 -3.68 -6.17 -16.46
N LYS A 81 -4.89 -5.73 -16.12
CA LYS A 81 -5.31 -4.34 -16.32
C LYS A 81 -4.43 -3.39 -15.50
N HIS A 82 -4.22 -3.69 -14.22
CA HIS A 82 -3.37 -2.88 -13.34
C HIS A 82 -1.92 -2.84 -13.83
N TRP A 83 -1.37 -4.00 -14.17
CA TRP A 83 0.00 -4.08 -14.67
C TRP A 83 0.20 -3.29 -15.96
N ARG A 84 -0.70 -3.40 -16.91
CA ARG A 84 -0.68 -2.59 -18.14
C ARG A 84 -0.78 -1.10 -17.85
N GLY A 85 -1.63 -0.69 -16.91
CA GLY A 85 -1.73 0.69 -16.46
C GLY A 85 -0.40 1.21 -15.90
N ILE A 86 0.25 0.45 -15.02
CA ILE A 86 1.56 0.77 -14.45
C ILE A 86 2.65 0.86 -15.55
N GLN A 87 2.69 -0.11 -16.47
CA GLN A 87 3.62 -0.07 -17.60
C GLN A 87 3.38 1.14 -18.50
N SER A 88 2.14 1.50 -18.77
CA SER A 88 1.80 2.68 -19.58
C SER A 88 2.20 3.98 -18.88
N ALA A 89 2.03 4.06 -17.56
CA ALA A 89 2.35 5.26 -16.79
C ALA A 89 3.86 5.46 -16.62
N TYR A 90 4.59 4.37 -16.33
CA TYR A 90 5.97 4.45 -15.85
C TYR A 90 6.99 3.73 -16.72
N GLY A 91 6.57 2.98 -17.76
CA GLY A 91 7.46 2.16 -18.59
C GLY A 91 8.60 2.91 -19.28
N LYS A 92 8.44 4.23 -19.47
CA LYS A 92 9.48 5.09 -20.06
C LYS A 92 10.34 5.81 -19.02
N THR A 93 10.09 5.59 -17.73
CA THR A 93 10.87 6.20 -16.66
C THR A 93 12.22 5.48 -16.48
N PRO A 94 13.27 6.20 -16.04
CA PRO A 94 14.55 5.58 -15.73
C PRO A 94 14.38 4.45 -14.72
N PHE A 95 15.15 3.38 -14.90
CA PHE A 95 15.17 2.21 -14.01
C PHE A 95 13.89 1.38 -13.96
N PHE A 96 12.84 1.69 -14.72
CA PHE A 96 11.61 0.90 -14.73
C PHE A 96 11.88 -0.59 -15.03
N GLU A 97 12.68 -0.87 -16.06
CA GLU A 97 13.05 -2.25 -16.45
C GLU A 97 13.74 -3.01 -15.31
N TYR A 98 14.47 -2.30 -14.44
CA TYR A 98 15.15 -2.91 -13.30
C TYR A 98 14.17 -3.30 -12.19
N TYR A 99 13.16 -2.46 -11.93
CA TYR A 99 12.19 -2.68 -10.84
C TYR A 99 10.95 -3.48 -11.28
N ALA A 100 10.55 -3.38 -12.53
CA ALA A 100 9.35 -4.01 -13.08
C ALA A 100 9.23 -5.51 -12.76
N PRO A 101 10.28 -6.34 -12.85
CA PRO A 101 10.17 -7.78 -12.59
C PRO A 101 9.72 -8.13 -11.17
N PHE A 102 10.03 -7.29 -10.18
CA PHE A 102 9.61 -7.50 -8.79
C PHE A 102 8.11 -7.34 -8.63
N PHE A 103 7.53 -6.30 -9.26
CA PHE A 103 6.09 -6.05 -9.25
C PHE A 103 5.34 -7.06 -10.11
N GLU A 104 5.85 -7.35 -11.31
CA GLU A 104 5.24 -8.30 -12.23
C GLU A 104 5.06 -9.68 -11.60
N LYS A 105 6.09 -10.16 -10.90
CA LYS A 105 6.02 -11.43 -10.18
C LYS A 105 4.88 -11.45 -9.16
N THR A 106 4.65 -10.35 -8.43
CA THR A 106 3.55 -10.25 -7.46
C THR A 106 2.20 -10.21 -8.17
N PHE A 107 2.06 -9.51 -9.30
CA PHE A 107 0.82 -9.49 -10.08
C PHE A 107 0.51 -10.81 -10.79
N GLN A 108 1.50 -11.63 -11.09
CA GLN A 108 1.28 -12.97 -11.65
C GLN A 108 0.75 -13.98 -10.62
N LYS A 109 1.03 -13.74 -9.35
CA LYS A 109 0.63 -14.61 -8.24
C LYS A 109 -0.83 -14.34 -7.83
N GLU A 110 -1.52 -15.40 -7.41
CA GLU A 110 -2.86 -15.28 -6.82
C GLU A 110 -2.78 -15.22 -5.30
N HIS A 111 -3.39 -14.18 -4.75
CA HIS A 111 -3.52 -14.00 -3.31
C HIS A 111 -5.00 -14.19 -2.93
N LEU A 112 -5.26 -15.01 -1.93
CA LEU A 112 -6.63 -15.19 -1.45
C LEU A 112 -7.15 -13.93 -0.76
N ARG A 113 -6.34 -13.39 0.17
CA ARG A 113 -6.72 -12.24 0.99
C ARG A 113 -6.07 -10.96 0.48
N LEU A 114 -6.81 -9.85 0.62
CA LEU A 114 -6.31 -8.52 0.25
C LEU A 114 -5.06 -8.13 1.06
N ILE A 115 -5.04 -8.48 2.34
CA ILE A 115 -3.91 -8.15 3.21
C ILE A 115 -2.62 -8.84 2.78
N ASP A 116 -2.69 -10.07 2.26
CA ASP A 116 -1.52 -10.80 1.76
C ASP A 116 -0.93 -10.12 0.52
N LEU A 117 -1.78 -9.70 -0.42
CA LEU A 117 -1.35 -8.94 -1.60
C LEU A 117 -0.69 -7.62 -1.19
N ASN A 118 -1.33 -6.86 -0.30
CA ASN A 118 -0.84 -5.56 0.13
C ASN A 118 0.50 -5.69 0.88
N SER A 119 0.65 -6.70 1.72
CA SER A 119 1.89 -6.97 2.47
C SER A 119 3.02 -7.37 1.52
N GLU A 120 2.74 -8.19 0.51
CA GLU A 120 3.75 -8.56 -0.50
C GLU A 120 4.18 -7.35 -1.32
N LEU A 121 3.24 -6.51 -1.78
CA LEU A 121 3.55 -5.27 -2.50
C LEU A 121 4.34 -4.28 -1.63
N LEU A 122 3.98 -4.12 -0.36
CA LEU A 122 4.73 -3.28 0.58
C LEU A 122 6.18 -3.77 0.70
N ASN A 123 6.39 -5.08 0.85
CA ASN A 123 7.73 -5.66 0.92
C ASN A 123 8.53 -5.43 -0.38
N VAL A 124 7.87 -5.53 -1.55
CA VAL A 124 8.51 -5.22 -2.84
C VAL A 124 8.97 -3.77 -2.88
N VAL A 125 8.11 -2.82 -2.50
CA VAL A 125 8.48 -1.39 -2.49
C VAL A 125 9.62 -1.11 -1.50
N LEU A 126 9.54 -1.64 -0.28
CA LEU A 126 10.60 -1.49 0.72
C LEU A 126 11.95 -2.02 0.19
N LYS A 127 11.93 -3.16 -0.47
CA LYS A 127 13.13 -3.73 -1.12
C LYS A 127 13.66 -2.82 -2.23
N CYS A 128 12.79 -2.28 -3.09
CA CYS A 128 13.21 -1.35 -4.15
C CYS A 128 13.79 -0.05 -3.59
N LEU A 129 13.30 0.41 -2.44
CA LEU A 129 13.82 1.57 -1.73
C LEU A 129 15.08 1.25 -0.89
N ASN A 130 15.56 0.01 -0.91
CA ASN A 130 16.66 -0.48 -0.05
C ASN A 130 16.38 -0.27 1.45
N LEU A 131 15.12 -0.32 1.84
CA LEU A 131 14.68 -0.23 3.22
C LEU A 131 14.47 -1.65 3.77
N LYS A 132 15.12 -1.94 4.88
CA LYS A 132 14.91 -3.24 5.55
C LYS A 132 13.55 -3.21 6.26
N PRO A 133 12.67 -4.19 6.00
CA PRO A 133 11.45 -4.33 6.78
C PRO A 133 11.83 -4.57 8.25
N ARG A 134 11.27 -3.77 9.13
CA ARG A 134 11.53 -3.84 10.58
C ARG A 134 10.25 -4.32 11.28
N PHE A 135 9.80 -5.52 10.93
CA PHE A 135 8.64 -6.11 11.59
C PHE A 135 9.03 -6.58 13.00
N SER A 136 8.27 -6.13 13.99
CA SER A 136 8.42 -6.58 15.37
C SER A 136 7.25 -7.49 15.75
N ALA A 137 7.51 -8.44 16.64
CA ALA A 137 6.45 -9.27 17.26
C ALA A 137 5.83 -8.56 18.48
N ASP A 138 6.45 -7.47 18.95
CA ASP A 138 5.95 -6.73 20.10
C ASP A 138 4.79 -5.83 19.70
N GLU A 139 3.78 -5.74 20.55
CA GLU A 139 2.62 -4.87 20.33
C GLU A 139 3.07 -3.42 20.18
N GLY A 140 2.82 -2.85 19.00
CA GLY A 140 3.12 -1.45 18.70
C GLY A 140 2.26 -0.54 19.55
N THR A 141 2.89 0.43 20.18
CA THR A 141 2.22 1.39 21.07
C THR A 141 1.40 2.44 20.34
N GLU A 142 1.62 2.65 19.06
CA GLU A 142 0.97 3.68 18.26
C GLU A 142 0.33 3.09 17.00
N SER A 143 -0.96 3.31 16.79
CA SER A 143 -1.67 2.81 15.61
C SER A 143 -1.70 3.88 14.51
N LEU A 144 -0.87 3.70 13.49
CA LEU A 144 -0.91 4.52 12.26
C LEU A 144 -2.13 4.20 11.38
N SER A 145 -2.82 3.12 11.66
CA SER A 145 -4.01 2.68 10.92
C SER A 145 -5.11 3.73 10.92
N ARG A 146 -5.20 4.53 11.98
CA ARG A 146 -6.16 5.63 12.11
C ARG A 146 -5.75 6.88 11.35
N LEU A 147 -4.46 7.13 11.19
CA LEU A 147 -3.92 8.33 10.53
C LEU A 147 -4.00 8.25 8.99
N VAL A 148 -3.99 7.05 8.42
CA VAL A 148 -3.97 6.83 6.97
C VAL A 148 -5.37 6.63 6.37
N VAL A 149 -6.44 6.84 7.14
CA VAL A 149 -7.83 6.55 6.73
C VAL A 149 -8.50 7.68 5.95
N GLY A 150 -7.97 8.90 5.98
CA GLY A 150 -8.62 10.06 5.37
C GLY A 150 -8.28 10.26 3.89
N LYS A 151 -9.27 10.73 3.10
CA LYS A 151 -9.07 11.24 1.74
C LYS A 151 -8.15 12.47 1.66
N LYS A 152 -7.80 13.05 2.82
CA LYS A 152 -6.85 14.16 2.96
C LYS A 152 -5.85 13.77 4.04
N PHE A 153 -4.68 13.44 3.61
CA PHE A 153 -3.52 13.33 4.45
C PHE A 153 -2.93 14.72 4.60
N VAL A 154 -3.04 15.31 5.77
CA VAL A 154 -2.35 16.55 6.12
C VAL A 154 -1.05 16.12 6.80
N LEU A 155 0.06 16.22 6.08
CA LEU A 155 1.38 16.22 6.69
C LEU A 155 1.52 17.54 7.45
N GLU A 156 1.35 17.53 8.75
CA GLU A 156 1.95 18.58 9.58
C GLU A 156 3.45 18.31 9.62
N PHE A 157 4.17 18.97 8.73
CA PHE A 157 5.61 19.02 8.77
C PHE A 157 6.02 19.94 9.94
N ASN A 158 6.26 19.36 11.11
CA ASN A 158 7.06 19.99 12.14
C ASN A 158 8.56 19.81 11.79
N GLY A 159 8.95 20.26 10.60
CA GLY A 159 10.35 20.38 10.22
C GLY A 159 10.89 21.72 10.70
N PRO A 160 12.21 21.84 10.94
CA PRO A 160 12.82 23.11 11.25
C PRO A 160 12.52 24.08 10.09
N SER A 161 11.97 25.24 10.40
CA SER A 161 11.80 26.36 9.48
C SER A 161 13.17 26.72 8.92
N TYR A 162 13.39 26.42 7.64
CA TYR A 162 14.48 27.05 6.91
C TYR A 162 14.07 28.49 6.68
N GLU A 163 14.53 29.40 7.54
CA GLU A 163 14.54 30.83 7.23
C GLU A 163 15.45 31.02 6.02
N GLN A 164 14.88 31.66 4.98
CA GLN A 164 15.61 32.13 3.80
C GLN A 164 16.46 33.33 4.14
#